data_b3742eebc1583ca4fe7962945025488e
#
_entry.id   b3742eebc1583ca4fe7962945025488e
#
_cell.length_a   1.000
_cell.length_b   1.000
_cell.length_c   1.000
_cell.angle_alpha   90.00
_cell.angle_beta   90.00
_cell.angle_gamma   90.00
#
_symmetry.space_group_name_H-M   'P 1'
#
loop_
_entity.id
_entity.type
_entity.pdbx_description
1 polymer ?
#
loop_
_entity_poly.entity_id
_entity_poly.type
_entity_poly.pdbx_seq_one_letter_code
_entity_poly.pdbx_strand_id
1 'polypeptide(L)'
;MLDKTYQPAAMEARRYALWERSGAFAADPNSQNPPYAIMMPPPNVTGSLHMGHALTFTLQDVLVRYQRMRGRDVLWQPGTDHAGIAKIGRASCRERV
;
A
#
# COMPACT_ATOMS: atom_id res chain seq x y z
N MET A 1 8.28 -10.61 -28.19
CA MET A 1 8.93 -11.79 -27.60
C MET A 1 9.19 -11.54 -26.12
N LEU A 2 8.87 -12.51 -25.28
CA LEU A 2 9.13 -12.39 -23.86
C LEU A 2 10.58 -12.71 -23.54
N ASP A 3 11.16 -11.97 -22.60
CA ASP A 3 12.50 -12.25 -22.09
C ASP A 3 12.53 -13.57 -21.32
N LYS A 4 13.66 -14.22 -21.34
CA LYS A 4 13.85 -15.48 -20.61
C LYS A 4 13.84 -15.27 -19.09
N THR A 5 14.21 -14.08 -18.65
CA THR A 5 14.31 -13.75 -17.23
C THR A 5 13.42 -12.57 -16.91
N TYR A 6 12.74 -12.63 -15.77
CA TYR A 6 11.94 -11.52 -15.29
C TYR A 6 12.84 -10.35 -14.89
N GLN A 7 12.53 -9.15 -15.40
CA GLN A 7 13.30 -7.93 -15.13
C GLN A 7 12.46 -6.99 -14.26
N PRO A 8 12.52 -7.14 -12.92
CA PRO A 8 11.62 -6.38 -12.04
C PRO A 8 11.81 -4.87 -12.11
N ALA A 9 13.03 -4.38 -12.19
CA ALA A 9 13.29 -2.95 -12.18
C ALA A 9 12.59 -2.22 -13.34
N ALA A 10 12.64 -2.78 -14.55
CA ALA A 10 11.98 -2.18 -15.70
C ALA A 10 10.47 -2.36 -15.67
N MET A 11 10.01 -3.52 -15.25
CA MET A 11 8.59 -3.86 -15.21
C MET A 11 7.84 -3.07 -14.16
N GLU A 12 8.38 -2.99 -12.95
CA GLU A 12 7.71 -2.37 -11.82
C GLU A 12 7.50 -0.87 -12.02
N ALA A 13 8.53 -0.16 -12.47
CA ALA A 13 8.43 1.28 -12.71
C ALA A 13 7.33 1.61 -13.73
N ARG A 14 7.27 0.85 -14.81
CA ARG A 14 6.28 1.04 -15.86
C ARG A 14 4.86 0.73 -15.37
N ARG A 15 4.69 -0.36 -14.63
CA ARG A 15 3.37 -0.73 -14.10
C ARG A 15 2.89 0.26 -13.05
N TYR A 16 3.79 0.72 -12.20
CA TYR A 16 3.42 1.71 -11.18
C TYR A 16 2.95 3.01 -11.83
N ALA A 17 3.65 3.49 -12.83
CA ALA A 17 3.25 4.69 -13.56
C ALA A 17 1.87 4.53 -14.21
N LEU A 18 1.60 3.37 -14.79
CA LEU A 18 0.28 3.07 -15.36
C LEU A 18 -0.81 3.09 -14.30
N TRP A 19 -0.57 2.47 -13.15
CA TRP A 19 -1.54 2.44 -12.05
C TRP A 19 -1.86 3.83 -11.53
N GLU A 20 -0.85 4.67 -11.36
CA GLU A 20 -1.07 6.06 -10.91
C GLU A 20 -1.92 6.85 -11.90
N ARG A 21 -1.59 6.76 -13.19
CA ARG A 21 -2.33 7.50 -14.22
C ARG A 21 -3.77 7.05 -14.35
N SER A 22 -4.03 5.75 -14.16
CA SER A 22 -5.37 5.20 -14.35
C SER A 22 -6.29 5.44 -13.16
N GLY A 23 -5.75 5.80 -11.99
CA GLY A 23 -6.54 5.92 -10.77
C GLY A 23 -7.09 4.59 -10.28
N ALA A 24 -6.43 3.49 -10.62
CA ALA A 24 -6.93 2.14 -10.35
C ALA A 24 -7.13 1.85 -8.86
N PHE A 25 -6.39 2.52 -8.00
CA PHE A 25 -6.42 2.27 -6.55
C PHE A 25 -7.25 3.28 -5.77
N ALA A 26 -7.83 4.27 -6.45
CA ALA A 26 -8.65 5.27 -5.79
C ALA A 26 -10.00 4.70 -5.40
N ALA A 27 -10.45 4.98 -4.19
CA ALA A 27 -11.80 4.68 -3.76
C ALA A 27 -12.71 5.85 -4.09
N ASP A 28 -13.97 5.54 -4.40
CA ASP A 28 -14.97 6.57 -4.74
C ASP A 28 -16.07 6.56 -3.68
N PRO A 29 -16.16 7.62 -2.85
CA PRO A 29 -17.19 7.68 -1.81
C PRO A 29 -18.61 7.75 -2.37
N ASN A 30 -18.77 8.12 -3.64
CA ASN A 30 -20.07 8.19 -4.29
C ASN A 30 -20.42 6.94 -5.10
N SER A 31 -19.60 5.90 -5.02
CA SER A 31 -19.80 4.66 -5.76
C SER A 31 -21.05 3.91 -5.30
N GLN A 32 -21.76 3.31 -6.25
CA GLN A 32 -22.89 2.44 -5.97
C GLN A 32 -22.44 1.02 -5.60
N ASN A 33 -21.17 0.70 -5.79
CA ASN A 33 -20.65 -0.63 -5.51
C ASN A 33 -20.47 -0.85 -4.01
N PRO A 34 -20.62 -2.10 -3.53
CA PRO A 34 -20.43 -2.37 -2.10
C PRO A 34 -19.02 -1.98 -1.63
N PRO A 35 -18.88 -1.29 -0.51
CA PRO A 35 -17.57 -0.89 -0.02
C PRO A 35 -16.80 -2.06 0.60
N TYR A 36 -15.49 -1.99 0.53
CA TYR A 36 -14.57 -2.90 1.21
C TYR A 36 -13.33 -2.12 1.59
N ALA A 37 -13.03 -2.03 2.86
CA ALA A 37 -11.90 -1.24 3.35
C ALA A 37 -11.02 -2.07 4.27
N ILE A 38 -9.71 -1.93 4.09
CA ILE A 38 -8.70 -2.50 4.99
C ILE A 38 -7.76 -1.37 5.39
N MET A 39 -7.50 -1.26 6.69
CA MET A 39 -6.46 -0.36 7.18
C MET A 39 -5.15 -1.13 7.28
N MET A 40 -4.13 -0.67 6.57
CA MET A 40 -2.81 -1.29 6.62
C MET A 40 -2.19 -1.04 7.99
N PRO A 41 -1.72 -2.10 8.70
CA PRO A 41 -1.04 -1.88 9.98
C PRO A 41 0.16 -0.95 9.79
N PRO A 42 0.26 0.14 10.58
CA PRO A 42 1.31 1.14 10.34
C PRO A 42 2.67 0.64 10.81
N PRO A 43 3.69 0.61 9.93
CA PRO A 43 5.05 0.31 10.36
C PRO A 43 5.65 1.49 11.12
N ASN A 44 6.61 1.22 12.01
CA ASN A 44 7.32 2.27 12.72
C ASN A 44 8.08 3.17 11.75
N VAL A 45 7.94 4.48 11.92
CA VAL A 45 8.58 5.48 11.04
C VAL A 45 10.10 5.29 10.96
N THR A 46 10.72 4.89 12.06
CA THR A 46 12.17 4.76 12.15
C THR A 46 12.67 3.32 11.95
N GLY A 47 11.75 2.39 11.77
CA GLY A 47 12.09 0.99 11.56
C GLY A 47 12.32 0.66 10.10
N SER A 48 13.05 -0.41 9.84
CA SER A 48 13.17 -0.99 8.51
C SER A 48 12.06 -2.01 8.29
N LEU A 49 11.59 -2.13 7.07
CA LEU A 49 10.64 -3.17 6.72
C LEU A 49 11.34 -4.53 6.71
N HIS A 50 10.63 -5.57 7.11
CA HIS A 50 11.17 -6.91 7.17
C HIS A 50 10.16 -7.94 6.64
N MET A 51 10.52 -9.23 6.71
CA MET A 51 9.71 -10.30 6.13
C MET A 51 8.30 -10.38 6.75
N GLY A 52 8.16 -10.04 8.04
CA GLY A 52 6.84 -9.97 8.68
C GLY A 52 5.94 -8.94 8.05
N HIS A 53 6.48 -7.78 7.70
CA HIS A 53 5.73 -6.75 6.96
C HIS A 53 5.34 -7.26 5.57
N ALA A 54 6.27 -7.93 4.88
CA ALA A 54 6.00 -8.48 3.56
C ALA A 54 4.85 -9.49 3.61
N LEU A 55 4.83 -10.37 4.59
CA LEU A 55 3.76 -11.35 4.75
C LEU A 55 2.41 -10.68 4.99
N THR A 56 2.35 -9.76 5.94
CA THR A 56 1.12 -9.06 6.30
C THR A 56 0.56 -8.28 5.11
N PHE A 57 1.41 -7.51 4.44
CA PHE A 57 0.98 -6.68 3.33
C PHE A 57 0.60 -7.51 2.10
N THR A 58 1.27 -8.63 1.89
CA THR A 58 0.92 -9.53 0.79
C THR A 58 -0.47 -10.14 1.00
N LEU A 59 -0.78 -10.57 2.21
CA LEU A 59 -2.10 -11.11 2.53
C LEU A 59 -3.20 -10.07 2.29
N GLN A 60 -2.96 -8.84 2.72
CA GLN A 60 -3.91 -7.75 2.49
C GLN A 60 -4.03 -7.42 1.00
N ASP A 61 -2.92 -7.44 0.27
CA ASP A 61 -2.90 -7.18 -1.17
C ASP A 61 -3.76 -8.20 -1.92
N VAL A 62 -3.66 -9.47 -1.56
CA VAL A 62 -4.46 -10.53 -2.16
C VAL A 62 -5.96 -10.27 -1.94
N LEU A 63 -6.35 -9.92 -0.72
CA LEU A 63 -7.74 -9.63 -0.39
C LEU A 63 -8.25 -8.41 -1.15
N VAL A 64 -7.45 -7.35 -1.23
CA VAL A 64 -7.80 -6.12 -1.93
C VAL A 64 -8.00 -6.38 -3.42
N ARG A 65 -7.08 -7.10 -4.04
CA ARG A 65 -7.17 -7.44 -5.46
C ARG A 65 -8.40 -8.30 -5.74
N TYR A 66 -8.64 -9.28 -4.88
CA TYR A 66 -9.81 -10.16 -5.02
C TYR A 66 -11.11 -9.38 -4.97
N GLN A 67 -11.23 -8.47 -4.00
CA GLN A 67 -12.45 -7.69 -3.84
C GLN A 67 -12.66 -6.69 -4.99
N ARG A 68 -11.59 -6.13 -5.53
CA ARG A 68 -11.69 -5.28 -6.73
C ARG A 68 -12.20 -6.07 -7.93
N MET A 69 -11.70 -7.29 -8.11
CA MET A 69 -12.14 -8.15 -9.19
C MET A 69 -13.60 -8.56 -9.04
N ARG A 70 -14.14 -8.56 -7.82
CA ARG A 70 -15.55 -8.82 -7.56
C ARG A 70 -16.43 -7.57 -7.73
N GLY A 71 -15.85 -6.44 -8.10
CA GLY A 71 -16.60 -5.21 -8.35
C GLY A 71 -16.88 -4.37 -7.12
N ARG A 72 -16.18 -4.59 -6.01
CA ARG A 72 -16.34 -3.75 -4.81
C ARG A 72 -15.55 -2.46 -4.93
N ASP A 73 -16.03 -1.44 -4.24
CA ASP A 73 -15.29 -0.19 -4.08
C ASP A 73 -14.31 -0.35 -2.94
N VAL A 74 -13.01 -0.48 -3.26
CA VAL A 74 -12.00 -0.90 -2.31
C VAL A 74 -11.12 0.27 -1.89
N LEU A 75 -10.96 0.42 -0.58
CA LEU A 75 -9.99 1.35 0.02
C LEU A 75 -8.97 0.56 0.83
N TRP A 76 -7.71 0.69 0.47
CA TRP A 76 -6.60 0.14 1.24
C TRP A 76 -5.82 1.32 1.81
N GLN A 77 -6.07 1.63 3.07
CA GLN A 77 -5.56 2.86 3.71
C GLN A 77 -4.20 2.60 4.36
N PRO A 78 -3.13 3.21 3.86
CA PRO A 78 -1.81 3.10 4.49
C PRO A 78 -1.65 4.12 5.63
N GLY A 79 -0.61 3.91 6.43
CA GLY A 79 -0.24 4.82 7.49
C GLY A 79 1.13 4.46 8.03
N THR A 80 1.61 5.23 8.99
CA THR A 80 2.86 4.94 9.70
C THR A 80 2.69 5.21 11.18
N ASP A 81 3.41 4.42 12.01
CA ASP A 81 3.46 4.61 13.44
C ASP A 81 4.73 5.40 13.80
N HIS A 82 4.57 6.56 14.39
CA HIS A 82 5.70 7.40 14.76
C HIS A 82 6.51 6.84 15.93
N ALA A 83 5.95 5.90 16.70
CA ALA A 83 6.61 5.27 17.84
C ALA A 83 7.15 6.30 18.83
N GLY A 84 6.33 7.31 19.17
CA GLY A 84 6.74 8.48 19.92
C GLY A 84 7.42 8.20 21.26
N ILE A 85 6.99 7.16 21.97
CA ILE A 85 7.56 6.82 23.27
C ILE A 85 9.03 6.42 23.14
N ALA A 86 9.37 5.62 22.13
CA ALA A 86 10.72 5.10 21.94
C ALA A 86 11.60 6.02 21.10
N LYS A 87 11.00 6.88 20.28
CA LYS A 87 11.70 7.65 19.25
C LYS A 87 11.31 9.12 19.26
N ILE A 88 11.09 9.66 20.44
CA ILE A 88 10.46 10.99 20.61
C ILE A 88 11.16 12.11 19.87
N GLY A 89 12.48 12.16 19.90
CA GLY A 89 13.25 13.20 19.23
C GLY A 89 13.07 13.19 17.72
N ARG A 90 13.11 12.02 17.11
CA ARG A 90 12.94 11.84 15.67
C ARG A 90 11.52 12.13 15.22
N ALA A 91 10.55 11.64 15.96
CA ALA A 91 9.14 11.86 15.63
C ALA A 91 8.81 13.35 15.66
N SER A 92 9.26 14.06 16.70
CA SER A 92 9.04 15.50 16.82
C SER A 92 9.67 16.29 15.66
N CYS A 93 10.86 15.90 15.23
CA CYS A 93 11.50 16.53 14.09
C CYS A 93 10.73 16.33 12.80
N ARG A 94 10.17 15.14 12.60
CA ARG A 94 9.38 14.85 11.40
C ARG A 94 8.05 15.59 11.38
N GLU A 95 7.41 15.71 12.52
CA GLU A 95 6.13 16.41 12.61
C GLU A 95 6.23 17.90 12.37
N ARG A 96 7.39 18.47 12.56
CA ARG A 96 7.62 19.90 12.31
C ARG A 96 7.87 20.24 10.85
N VAL A 97 8.11 19.24 10.06
CA VAL A 97 8.32 19.40 8.63
C VAL A 97 6.99 19.25 7.89
#